data_c04eda93d25fbdd986aa28d87e8ecea0
#
_entry.id   c04eda93d25fbdd986aa28d87e8ecea0
#
_cell.length_a   1.000
_cell.length_b   1.000
_cell.length_c   1.000
_cell.angle_alpha   90.00
_cell.angle_beta   90.00
_cell.angle_gamma   90.00
#
_symmetry.space_group_name_H-M   'P 1'
#
loop_
_entity.id
_entity.type
_entity.pdbx_description
1 polymer ?
#
loop_
_entity_poly.entity_id
_entity_poly.type
_entity_poly.pdbx_seq_one_letter_code
_entity_poly.pdbx_strand_id
1 'polypeptide(L)'
;ATIGIIGVGRIGGTLAHLLHALGARVLGYDVQPRAELAGIVEYTTKAELLKHADVVSLHVDLNPTSENLLTAADFALMKSTAGLVNASRGPVVNTADLITALKTGVIAAAALDTVTGEAPVFNQDHRSDQLAAFPQVQELWQLPNVILTPHIAFFTNIAVQNMVDIALDDVLAILAGQPVANEVK
;
A
#
# COMPACT_ATOMS: atom_id res chain seq x y z
N ALA A 1 -18.43 6.74 4.07
CA ALA A 1 -16.99 7.01 4.17
C ALA A 1 -16.42 7.37 2.80
N THR A 2 -15.41 8.21 2.78
CA THR A 2 -14.62 8.54 1.58
C THR A 2 -13.29 7.81 1.65
N ILE A 3 -13.00 6.99 0.66
CA ILE A 3 -11.76 6.22 0.59
C ILE A 3 -10.89 6.79 -0.54
N GLY A 4 -9.67 7.17 -0.20
CA GLY A 4 -8.64 7.61 -1.16
C GLY A 4 -7.78 6.42 -1.58
N ILE A 5 -7.67 6.17 -2.87
CA ILE A 5 -6.81 5.12 -3.43
C ILE A 5 -5.67 5.80 -4.20
N ILE A 6 -4.44 5.60 -3.76
CA ILE A 6 -3.23 6.04 -4.45
C ILE A 6 -2.63 4.85 -5.20
N GLY A 7 -2.63 4.90 -6.53
CA GLY A 7 -2.35 3.78 -7.40
C GLY A 7 -3.60 3.00 -7.77
N VAL A 8 -4.27 3.39 -8.87
CA VAL A 8 -5.54 2.79 -9.31
C VAL A 8 -5.28 1.80 -10.46
N GLY A 9 -4.23 0.98 -10.29
CA GLY A 9 -3.88 -0.11 -11.20
C GLY A 9 -4.81 -1.33 -11.05
N ARG A 10 -4.28 -2.54 -11.30
CA ARG A 10 -5.09 -3.77 -11.19
C ARG A 10 -5.62 -3.97 -9.76
N ILE A 11 -4.78 -3.85 -8.73
CA ILE A 11 -5.17 -4.08 -7.33
C ILE A 11 -6.06 -2.94 -6.84
N GLY A 12 -5.60 -1.69 -6.96
CA GLY A 12 -6.36 -0.51 -6.52
C GLY A 12 -7.70 -0.36 -7.24
N GLY A 13 -7.77 -0.68 -8.53
CA GLY A 13 -9.02 -0.69 -9.30
C GLY A 13 -10.00 -1.77 -8.82
N THR A 14 -9.51 -2.97 -8.51
CA THR A 14 -10.35 -4.04 -7.92
C THR A 14 -10.89 -3.61 -6.56
N LEU A 15 -10.05 -3.02 -5.71
CA LEU A 15 -10.48 -2.48 -4.42
C LEU A 15 -11.53 -1.37 -4.60
N ALA A 16 -11.35 -0.49 -5.59
CA ALA A 16 -12.30 0.58 -5.91
C ALA A 16 -13.69 0.03 -6.23
N HIS A 17 -13.78 -1.01 -7.07
CA HIS A 17 -15.05 -1.68 -7.36
C HIS A 17 -15.74 -2.23 -6.11
N LEU A 18 -14.99 -2.92 -5.24
CA LEU A 18 -15.53 -3.49 -4.01
C LEU A 18 -16.03 -2.40 -3.06
N LEU A 19 -15.25 -1.33 -2.85
CA LEU A 19 -15.61 -0.23 -1.96
C LEU A 19 -16.82 0.56 -2.50
N HIS A 20 -16.86 0.81 -3.81
CA HIS A 20 -18.00 1.45 -4.45
C HIS A 20 -19.29 0.61 -4.29
N ALA A 21 -19.21 -0.70 -4.49
CA ALA A 21 -20.34 -1.61 -4.28
C ALA A 21 -20.84 -1.64 -2.82
N LEU A 22 -19.95 -1.35 -1.85
CA LEU A 22 -20.31 -1.17 -0.43
C LEU A 22 -20.83 0.24 -0.10
N GLY A 23 -20.98 1.11 -1.10
CA GLY A 23 -21.52 2.47 -0.95
C GLY A 23 -20.49 3.51 -0.47
N ALA A 24 -19.19 3.24 -0.55
CA ALA A 24 -18.18 4.24 -0.29
C ALA A 24 -18.00 5.19 -1.47
N ARG A 25 -17.68 6.46 -1.18
CA ARG A 25 -17.15 7.38 -2.17
C ARG A 25 -15.67 7.08 -2.38
N VAL A 26 -15.26 6.82 -3.61
CA VAL A 26 -13.88 6.44 -3.93
C VAL A 26 -13.20 7.57 -4.69
N LEU A 27 -12.18 8.18 -4.08
CA LEU A 27 -11.27 9.13 -4.71
C LEU A 27 -10.04 8.37 -5.21
N GLY A 28 -9.58 8.66 -6.42
CA GLY A 28 -8.40 8.04 -7.00
C GLY A 28 -7.33 9.05 -7.38
N TYR A 29 -6.07 8.70 -7.12
CA TYR A 29 -4.90 9.36 -7.69
C TYR A 29 -4.02 8.33 -8.39
N ASP A 30 -3.77 8.54 -9.66
CA ASP A 30 -2.87 7.73 -10.48
C ASP A 30 -2.22 8.60 -11.55
N VAL A 31 -1.01 8.24 -11.96
CA VAL A 31 -0.30 8.89 -13.08
C VAL A 31 -0.96 8.59 -14.43
N GLN A 32 -1.71 7.48 -14.50
CA GLN A 32 -2.47 7.04 -15.67
C GLN A 32 -3.91 6.68 -15.29
N PRO A 33 -4.82 7.66 -15.20
CA PRO A 33 -6.22 7.39 -14.90
C PRO A 33 -6.85 6.41 -15.89
N ARG A 34 -7.61 5.44 -15.39
CA ARG A 34 -8.24 4.39 -16.16
C ARG A 34 -9.67 4.76 -16.50
N ALA A 35 -9.97 4.94 -17.80
CA ALA A 35 -11.30 5.37 -18.28
C ALA A 35 -12.42 4.37 -17.92
N GLU A 36 -12.10 3.05 -17.86
CA GLU A 36 -13.04 2.00 -17.52
C GLU A 36 -13.55 2.05 -16.07
N LEU A 37 -12.89 2.84 -15.20
CA LEU A 37 -13.33 3.08 -13.82
C LEU A 37 -14.18 4.34 -13.68
N ALA A 38 -14.60 4.96 -14.79
CA ALA A 38 -15.51 6.08 -14.77
C ALA A 38 -16.83 5.72 -14.07
N GLY A 39 -17.29 6.61 -13.16
CA GLY A 39 -18.48 6.36 -12.33
C GLY A 39 -18.23 5.53 -11.07
N ILE A 40 -17.04 4.92 -10.92
CA ILE A 40 -16.61 4.19 -9.73
C ILE A 40 -15.59 4.99 -8.95
N VAL A 41 -14.61 5.57 -9.65
CA VAL A 41 -13.52 6.35 -9.09
C VAL A 41 -13.64 7.81 -9.54
N GLU A 42 -13.65 8.71 -8.58
CA GLU A 42 -13.49 10.15 -8.82
C GLU A 42 -12.00 10.48 -8.81
N TYR A 43 -11.39 10.59 -10.00
CA TYR A 43 -9.97 10.95 -10.11
C TYR A 43 -9.73 12.41 -9.72
N THR A 44 -8.70 12.63 -8.89
CA THR A 44 -8.33 13.97 -8.41
C THR A 44 -6.82 14.07 -8.16
N THR A 45 -6.35 15.22 -7.69
CA THR A 45 -4.95 15.39 -7.29
C THR A 45 -4.66 14.66 -5.98
N LYS A 46 -3.39 14.27 -5.74
CA LYS A 46 -2.96 13.68 -4.48
C LYS A 46 -3.38 14.55 -3.28
N ALA A 47 -3.16 15.86 -3.37
CA ALA A 47 -3.50 16.78 -2.29
C ALA A 47 -5.00 16.82 -1.96
N GLU A 48 -5.87 16.85 -2.98
CA GLU A 48 -7.32 16.86 -2.75
C GLU A 48 -7.81 15.50 -2.23
N LEU A 49 -7.24 14.39 -2.71
CA LEU A 49 -7.52 13.07 -2.16
C LEU A 49 -7.19 13.02 -0.67
N LEU A 50 -6.01 13.46 -0.27
CA LEU A 50 -5.57 13.45 1.13
C LEU A 50 -6.48 14.29 2.04
N LYS A 51 -6.91 15.47 1.58
CA LYS A 51 -7.81 16.35 2.36
C LYS A 51 -9.19 15.75 2.62
N HIS A 52 -9.69 14.95 1.70
CA HIS A 52 -11.09 14.50 1.73
C HIS A 52 -11.26 13.04 2.18
N ALA A 53 -10.22 12.22 2.09
CA ALA A 53 -10.30 10.81 2.46
C ALA A 53 -10.44 10.60 3.98
N ASP A 54 -11.25 9.63 4.36
CA ASP A 54 -11.33 9.10 5.73
C ASP A 54 -10.30 7.98 5.93
N VAL A 55 -10.00 7.25 4.84
CA VAL A 55 -8.93 6.25 4.79
C VAL A 55 -8.19 6.43 3.46
N VAL A 56 -6.86 6.42 3.52
CA VAL A 56 -5.97 6.42 2.34
C VAL A 56 -5.34 5.05 2.19
N SER A 57 -5.49 4.42 1.03
CA SER A 57 -4.91 3.11 0.72
C SER A 57 -3.92 3.18 -0.44
N LEU A 58 -2.72 2.62 -0.24
CA LEU A 58 -1.61 2.68 -1.19
C LEU A 58 -1.51 1.39 -1.99
N HIS A 59 -1.46 1.52 -3.33
CA HIS A 59 -1.36 0.41 -4.28
C HIS A 59 -0.41 0.73 -5.44
N VAL A 60 0.61 1.51 -5.17
CA VAL A 60 1.68 1.84 -6.13
C VAL A 60 2.83 0.84 -6.05
N ASP A 61 3.51 0.62 -7.15
CA ASP A 61 4.81 -0.04 -7.17
C ASP A 61 5.91 0.88 -6.61
N LEU A 62 7.01 0.31 -6.16
CA LEU A 62 8.18 1.08 -5.71
C LEU A 62 9.07 1.38 -6.89
N ASN A 63 9.24 2.65 -7.17
CA ASN A 63 10.14 3.19 -8.18
C ASN A 63 10.63 4.59 -7.75
N PRO A 64 11.57 5.23 -8.47
CA PRO A 64 12.11 6.53 -8.07
C PRO A 64 11.06 7.66 -7.90
N THR A 65 9.88 7.53 -8.51
CA THR A 65 8.82 8.55 -8.40
C THR A 65 7.82 8.26 -7.28
N SER A 66 7.80 7.05 -6.75
CA SER A 66 6.92 6.62 -5.65
C SER A 66 7.65 6.45 -4.32
N GLU A 67 8.98 6.50 -4.30
CA GLU A 67 9.75 6.52 -3.08
C GLU A 67 9.47 7.81 -2.28
N ASN A 68 9.17 7.68 -0.98
CA ASN A 68 8.72 8.78 -0.12
C ASN A 68 7.54 9.58 -0.72
N LEU A 69 6.62 8.90 -1.40
CA LEU A 69 5.43 9.52 -1.98
C LEU A 69 4.55 10.20 -0.92
N LEU A 70 4.54 9.66 0.31
CA LEU A 70 3.93 10.26 1.49
C LEU A 70 5.00 10.69 2.50
N THR A 71 5.01 11.98 2.81
CA THR A 71 5.90 12.66 3.75
C THR A 71 5.11 13.43 4.81
N ALA A 72 5.78 14.09 5.74
CA ALA A 72 5.17 14.96 6.74
C ALA A 72 4.22 16.00 6.13
N ALA A 73 4.58 16.57 4.98
CA ALA A 73 3.75 17.55 4.27
C ALA A 73 2.44 16.94 3.77
N ASP A 74 2.47 15.67 3.35
CA ASP A 74 1.28 14.94 2.90
C ASP A 74 0.39 14.56 4.08
N PHE A 75 0.96 14.08 5.19
CA PHE A 75 0.20 13.79 6.41
C PHE A 75 -0.50 15.03 6.97
N ALA A 76 0.13 16.20 6.90
CA ALA A 76 -0.48 17.45 7.32
C ALA A 76 -1.72 17.87 6.50
N LEU A 77 -1.92 17.32 5.31
CA LEU A 77 -3.13 17.51 4.50
C LEU A 77 -4.26 16.57 4.89
N MET A 78 -3.97 15.46 5.56
CA MET A 78 -4.98 14.47 5.92
C MET A 78 -5.85 14.96 7.09
N LYS A 79 -7.05 14.38 7.19
CA LYS A 79 -7.90 14.60 8.37
C LYS A 79 -7.22 13.99 9.60
N SER A 80 -7.34 14.65 10.75
CA SER A 80 -6.83 14.08 12.02
C SER A 80 -7.55 12.78 12.44
N THR A 81 -8.70 12.50 11.85
CA THR A 81 -9.45 11.25 12.01
C THR A 81 -9.13 10.20 10.95
N ALA A 82 -8.30 10.53 9.96
CA ALA A 82 -8.01 9.62 8.84
C ALA A 82 -7.05 8.50 9.24
N GLY A 83 -7.22 7.36 8.57
CA GLY A 83 -6.30 6.23 8.62
C GLY A 83 -5.49 6.06 7.34
N LEU A 84 -4.29 5.49 7.47
CA LEU A 84 -3.44 5.07 6.35
C LEU A 84 -3.39 3.55 6.26
N VAL A 85 -3.51 3.00 5.06
CA VAL A 85 -3.27 1.58 4.78
C VAL A 85 -2.13 1.45 3.76
N ASN A 86 -1.07 0.72 4.12
CA ASN A 86 0.01 0.41 3.19
C ASN A 86 0.22 -1.11 3.08
N ALA A 87 -0.30 -1.69 2.00
CA ALA A 87 -0.06 -3.07 1.58
C ALA A 87 0.68 -3.08 0.22
N SER A 88 1.42 -2.02 -0.10
CA SER A 88 2.20 -1.92 -1.34
C SER A 88 3.69 -2.16 -1.08
N ARG A 89 4.46 -1.13 -0.76
CA ARG A 89 5.88 -1.22 -0.42
C ARG A 89 6.23 -0.22 0.69
N GLY A 90 7.07 -0.62 1.63
CA GLY A 90 7.47 0.21 2.78
C GLY A 90 8.02 1.59 2.39
N PRO A 91 9.03 1.69 1.51
CA PRO A 91 9.64 2.96 1.13
C PRO A 91 8.73 3.97 0.39
N VAL A 92 7.50 3.60 0.02
CA VAL A 92 6.49 4.54 -0.50
C VAL A 92 6.11 5.58 0.57
N VAL A 93 6.25 5.24 1.83
CA VAL A 93 5.96 6.11 2.98
C VAL A 93 7.26 6.45 3.70
N ASN A 94 7.50 7.73 3.98
CA ASN A 94 8.56 8.11 4.89
C ASN A 94 8.20 7.65 6.30
N THR A 95 8.90 6.63 6.78
CA THR A 95 8.56 5.95 8.04
C THR A 95 8.73 6.87 9.26
N ALA A 96 9.76 7.73 9.28
CA ALA A 96 9.98 8.65 10.39
C ALA A 96 8.87 9.72 10.48
N ASP A 97 8.44 10.24 9.34
CA ASP A 97 7.34 11.20 9.25
C ASP A 97 6.01 10.55 9.67
N LEU A 98 5.76 9.30 9.25
CA LEU A 98 4.58 8.52 9.65
C LEU A 98 4.52 8.33 11.17
N ILE A 99 5.63 7.88 11.78
CA ILE A 99 5.72 7.70 13.23
C ILE A 99 5.40 9.01 13.95
N THR A 100 5.97 10.12 13.47
CA THR A 100 5.71 11.45 14.04
C THR A 100 4.24 11.83 13.92
N ALA A 101 3.64 11.64 12.74
CA ALA A 101 2.24 11.96 12.48
C ALA A 101 1.27 11.15 13.37
N LEU A 102 1.57 9.87 13.60
CA LEU A 102 0.78 9.00 14.48
C LEU A 102 0.91 9.39 15.96
N LYS A 103 2.12 9.68 16.43
CA LYS A 103 2.39 10.07 17.83
C LYS A 103 1.79 11.41 18.20
N THR A 104 1.79 12.34 17.26
CA THR A 104 1.26 13.70 17.47
C THR A 104 -0.23 13.83 17.12
N GLY A 105 -0.87 12.78 16.63
CA GLY A 105 -2.28 12.79 16.28
C GLY A 105 -2.60 13.59 15.01
N VAL A 106 -1.62 13.81 14.13
CA VAL A 106 -1.84 14.40 12.80
C VAL A 106 -2.73 13.49 11.96
N ILE A 107 -2.55 12.17 12.09
CA ILE A 107 -3.49 11.15 11.58
C ILE A 107 -3.88 10.19 12.70
N ALA A 108 -5.05 9.56 12.58
CA ALA A 108 -5.59 8.73 13.65
C ALA A 108 -4.89 7.39 13.80
N ALA A 109 -4.62 6.68 12.71
CA ALA A 109 -4.13 5.31 12.74
C ALA A 109 -3.43 4.91 11.44
N ALA A 110 -2.69 3.79 11.49
CA ALA A 110 -2.16 3.14 10.30
C ALA A 110 -2.29 1.61 10.38
N ALA A 111 -2.50 0.98 9.21
CA ALA A 111 -2.42 -0.46 9.00
C ALA A 111 -1.34 -0.73 7.93
N LEU A 112 -0.27 -1.39 8.33
CA LEU A 112 0.93 -1.54 7.53
C LEU A 112 1.25 -3.03 7.36
N ASP A 113 1.20 -3.51 6.13
CA ASP A 113 1.69 -4.85 5.79
C ASP A 113 3.14 -4.80 5.32
N THR A 114 3.62 -3.60 4.95
CA THR A 114 4.98 -3.35 4.49
C THR A 114 5.56 -2.12 5.17
N VAL A 115 6.84 -2.18 5.57
CA VAL A 115 7.58 -1.07 6.18
C VAL A 115 9.01 -1.00 5.64
N THR A 116 9.60 0.19 5.69
CA THR A 116 11.01 0.35 5.31
C THR A 116 11.91 -0.47 6.22
N GLY A 117 12.83 -1.25 5.63
CA GLY A 117 13.76 -2.09 6.38
C GLY A 117 13.15 -3.40 6.90
N GLU A 118 12.03 -3.86 6.40
CA GLU A 118 11.32 -5.07 6.83
C GLU A 118 12.05 -6.39 6.58
N ALA A 119 12.87 -6.47 5.51
CA ALA A 119 13.46 -7.72 5.05
C ALA A 119 14.20 -8.53 6.12
N PRO A 120 15.05 -7.95 7.00
CA PRO A 120 15.69 -8.70 8.06
C PRO A 120 14.79 -8.95 9.29
N VAL A 121 13.58 -8.37 9.33
CA VAL A 121 12.65 -8.46 10.47
C VAL A 121 11.49 -9.40 10.17
N PHE A 122 10.84 -9.21 9.02
CA PHE A 122 9.65 -9.98 8.69
C PHE A 122 9.99 -11.42 8.30
N ASN A 123 9.09 -12.34 8.63
CA ASN A 123 9.25 -13.78 8.42
C ASN A 123 10.42 -14.42 9.20
N GLN A 124 10.85 -13.78 10.29
CA GLN A 124 11.83 -14.28 11.23
C GLN A 124 11.17 -14.49 12.59
N ASP A 125 11.68 -15.45 13.38
CA ASP A 125 11.27 -15.62 14.77
C ASP A 125 12.05 -14.62 15.64
N HIS A 126 11.45 -13.47 15.89
CA HIS A 126 12.05 -12.44 16.75
C HIS A 126 11.52 -12.52 18.17
N ARG A 127 12.42 -12.79 19.11
CA ARG A 127 12.17 -12.50 20.53
C ARG A 127 12.27 -11.01 20.77
N SER A 128 11.61 -10.49 21.81
CA SER A 128 11.40 -9.07 22.09
C SER A 128 12.67 -8.20 22.13
N ASP A 129 13.83 -8.80 22.40
CA ASP A 129 15.12 -8.12 22.48
C ASP A 129 15.79 -7.91 21.09
N GLN A 130 15.40 -8.67 20.08
CA GLN A 130 16.00 -8.61 18.75
C GLN A 130 15.45 -7.45 17.89
N LEU A 131 14.26 -6.94 18.19
CA LEU A 131 13.69 -5.78 17.50
C LEU A 131 14.42 -4.47 17.81
N ALA A 132 15.23 -4.42 18.85
CA ALA A 132 16.05 -3.25 19.19
C ALA A 132 17.03 -2.84 18.07
N ALA A 133 17.41 -3.77 17.19
CA ALA A 133 18.23 -3.48 16.01
C ALA A 133 17.44 -2.74 14.90
N PHE A 134 16.11 -2.68 14.99
CA PHE A 134 15.20 -2.09 14.01
C PHE A 134 14.30 -1.05 14.66
N PRO A 135 14.83 0.10 15.06
CA PRO A 135 14.14 1.04 15.95
C PRO A 135 12.81 1.56 15.40
N GLN A 136 12.73 1.82 14.09
CA GLN A 136 11.48 2.30 13.49
C GLN A 136 10.38 1.22 13.46
N VAL A 137 10.74 -0.03 13.17
CA VAL A 137 9.79 -1.15 13.20
C VAL A 137 9.32 -1.39 14.62
N GLN A 138 10.24 -1.38 15.59
CA GLN A 138 9.93 -1.53 17.00
C GLN A 138 9.01 -0.40 17.49
N GLU A 139 9.27 0.84 17.07
CA GLU A 139 8.46 2.00 17.43
C GLU A 139 7.04 1.90 16.88
N LEU A 140 6.88 1.54 15.59
CA LEU A 140 5.58 1.28 14.97
C LEU A 140 4.82 0.16 15.70
N TRP A 141 5.50 -0.92 16.05
CA TRP A 141 4.90 -2.06 16.78
C TRP A 141 4.35 -1.66 18.16
N GLN A 142 4.95 -0.69 18.81
CA GLN A 142 4.55 -0.21 20.15
C GLN A 142 3.40 0.81 20.10
N LEU A 143 3.08 1.37 18.94
CA LEU A 143 2.01 2.38 18.85
C LEU A 143 0.63 1.70 18.92
N PRO A 144 -0.26 2.14 19.83
CA PRO A 144 -1.58 1.53 20.03
C PRO A 144 -2.54 1.76 18.85
N ASN A 145 -2.23 2.72 17.98
CA ASN A 145 -3.00 3.08 16.79
C ASN A 145 -2.36 2.56 15.49
N VAL A 146 -1.50 1.54 15.59
CA VAL A 146 -0.88 0.87 14.44
C VAL A 146 -1.23 -0.62 14.44
N ILE A 147 -1.65 -1.12 13.28
CA ILE A 147 -1.71 -2.55 12.98
C ILE A 147 -0.53 -2.84 12.06
N LEU A 148 0.33 -3.77 12.46
CA LEU A 148 1.48 -4.20 11.67
C LEU A 148 1.37 -5.70 11.38
N THR A 149 1.45 -6.06 10.09
CA THR A 149 1.48 -7.46 9.63
C THR A 149 2.76 -7.71 8.81
N PRO A 150 3.35 -8.91 8.86
CA PRO A 150 4.68 -9.15 8.33
C PRO A 150 4.68 -9.49 6.82
N HIS A 151 4.20 -8.57 5.98
CA HIS A 151 4.14 -8.66 4.53
C HIS A 151 3.42 -9.93 4.05
N ILE A 152 2.23 -10.17 4.59
CA ILE A 152 1.43 -11.37 4.35
C ILE A 152 0.06 -11.09 3.70
N ALA A 153 -0.24 -9.85 3.33
CA ALA A 153 -1.55 -9.50 2.74
C ALA A 153 -1.82 -10.26 1.42
N PHE A 154 -0.76 -10.64 0.70
CA PHE A 154 -0.88 -11.45 -0.52
C PHE A 154 -1.12 -12.94 -0.24
N PHE A 155 -0.85 -13.44 0.98
CA PHE A 155 -0.73 -14.86 1.29
C PHE A 155 -2.10 -15.54 1.39
N THR A 156 -2.68 -15.83 0.23
CA THR A 156 -3.88 -16.68 0.10
C THR A 156 -3.54 -17.87 -0.79
N ASN A 157 -4.24 -18.99 -0.62
CA ASN A 157 -4.01 -20.19 -1.44
C ASN A 157 -4.06 -19.89 -2.94
N ILE A 158 -5.04 -19.06 -3.36
CA ILE A 158 -5.21 -18.68 -4.77
C ILE A 158 -4.04 -17.80 -5.25
N ALA A 159 -3.62 -16.81 -4.46
CA ALA A 159 -2.54 -15.92 -4.86
C ALA A 159 -1.20 -16.66 -4.97
N VAL A 160 -0.89 -17.51 -3.98
CA VAL A 160 0.33 -18.32 -3.99
C VAL A 160 0.34 -19.31 -5.18
N GLN A 161 -0.78 -20.00 -5.43
CA GLN A 161 -0.91 -20.88 -6.58
C GLN A 161 -0.68 -20.12 -7.90
N ASN A 162 -1.36 -18.98 -8.08
CA ASN A 162 -1.21 -18.16 -9.28
C ASN A 162 0.21 -17.65 -9.48
N MET A 163 0.93 -17.27 -8.42
CA MET A 163 2.33 -16.83 -8.52
C MET A 163 3.22 -17.93 -9.09
N VAL A 164 3.00 -19.19 -8.68
CA VAL A 164 3.76 -20.35 -9.17
C VAL A 164 3.36 -20.69 -10.61
N ASP A 165 2.07 -20.82 -10.86
CA ASP A 165 1.54 -21.25 -12.17
C ASP A 165 1.91 -20.25 -13.28
N ILE A 166 1.71 -18.94 -13.04
CA ILE A 166 2.05 -17.90 -14.01
C ILE A 166 3.56 -17.90 -14.30
N ALA A 167 4.40 -18.03 -13.28
CA ALA A 167 5.85 -18.06 -13.48
C ALA A 167 6.30 -19.29 -14.28
N LEU A 168 5.69 -20.46 -14.03
CA LEU A 168 5.97 -21.67 -14.79
C LEU A 168 5.47 -21.59 -16.23
N ASP A 169 4.28 -21.06 -16.46
CA ASP A 169 3.71 -20.86 -17.79
C ASP A 169 4.58 -19.92 -18.64
N ASP A 170 5.06 -18.81 -18.04
CA ASP A 170 5.97 -17.89 -18.72
C ASP A 170 7.32 -18.56 -19.07
N VAL A 171 7.89 -19.37 -18.16
CA VAL A 171 9.13 -20.15 -18.43
C VAL A 171 8.89 -21.15 -19.58
N LEU A 172 7.78 -21.88 -19.56
CA LEU A 172 7.45 -22.84 -20.62
C LEU A 172 7.26 -22.16 -21.97
N ALA A 173 6.61 -20.98 -22.00
CA ALA A 173 6.45 -20.19 -23.21
C ALA A 173 7.81 -19.74 -23.77
N ILE A 174 8.74 -19.26 -22.92
CA ILE A 174 10.09 -18.87 -23.32
C ILE A 174 10.85 -20.07 -23.93
N LEU A 175 10.79 -21.22 -23.27
CA LEU A 175 11.47 -22.43 -23.75
C LEU A 175 10.90 -22.93 -25.10
N ALA A 176 9.62 -22.66 -25.34
CA ALA A 176 8.94 -22.98 -26.61
C ALA A 176 9.12 -21.90 -27.70
N GLY A 177 9.85 -20.82 -27.44
CA GLY A 177 10.01 -19.67 -28.35
C GLY A 177 8.71 -18.89 -28.59
N GLN A 178 7.78 -18.94 -27.63
CA GLN A 178 6.49 -18.25 -27.68
C GLN A 178 6.56 -16.90 -26.95
N PRO A 179 5.74 -15.90 -27.31
CA PRO A 179 5.68 -14.64 -26.58
C PRO A 179 5.15 -14.85 -25.16
N VAL A 180 5.70 -14.10 -24.20
CA VAL A 180 5.32 -14.16 -22.79
C VAL A 180 4.31 -13.06 -22.48
N ALA A 181 3.24 -13.41 -21.78
CA ALA A 181 2.19 -12.46 -21.44
C ALA A 181 2.60 -11.44 -20.37
N ASN A 182 3.57 -11.80 -19.52
CA ASN A 182 4.00 -11.00 -18.36
C ASN A 182 5.44 -10.46 -18.51
N GLU A 183 5.92 -10.27 -19.76
CA GLU A 183 7.25 -9.71 -20.02
C GLU A 183 7.36 -8.30 -19.42
N VAL A 184 8.37 -8.11 -18.57
CA VAL A 184 8.73 -6.81 -18.02
C VAL A 184 9.70 -6.14 -19.00
N LYS A 185 9.29 -5.00 -19.56
CA LYS A 185 10.08 -4.20 -20.49
C LYS A 185 10.82 -3.10 -19.76
#